data_ba0b29e844a8e90a899edada71b54c24
#
_entry.id   ba0b29e844a8e90a899edada71b54c24
#
_cell.length_a   1.000
_cell.length_b   1.000
_cell.length_c   1.000
_cell.angle_alpha   90.00
_cell.angle_beta   90.00
_cell.angle_gamma   90.00
#
_symmetry.space_group_name_H-M   'P 1'
#
loop_
_entity.id
_entity.type
_entity.pdbx_description
1 polymer ?
#
loop_
_entity_poly.entity_id
_entity_poly.type
_entity_poly.pdbx_seq_one_letter_code
_entity_poly.pdbx_strand_id
1 'polypeptide(L)'
;ANFMKSKSDILKISYQKVKAHSGDHYNEEADKLAKAALTEGNGIPKVKRGDFWFTVEGISDEDLSTVIALAVDEIGKDNLIIDEKKIAHGKAVSLKCNKSKDRVVVTHYQKHNKVVMQGRPEVLFSTIIGYITELIEVEEIPKIFNDTYNLNIDKDEVRSEFQFYMPNAYDKLPSKKMERSLHQAVYNLKVTDDMFDGTYLAQPAIRVVEAQLKIALIDRKSVV
;
A
#
# COMPACT_ATOMS: atom_id res chain seq x y z
N ALA A 1 14.77 16.93 6.07
CA ALA A 1 15.61 17.99 6.63
C ALA A 1 17.11 17.59 6.59
N ASN A 2 17.49 16.38 7.01
CA ASN A 2 18.92 15.96 7.05
C ASN A 2 19.55 15.81 5.67
N PHE A 3 18.82 15.33 4.65
CA PHE A 3 19.34 15.19 3.29
C PHE A 3 19.70 16.54 2.67
N MET A 4 18.87 17.55 2.83
CA MET A 4 19.13 18.91 2.33
C MET A 4 20.30 19.56 3.08
N LYS A 5 20.43 19.30 4.37
CA LYS A 5 21.52 19.82 5.20
C LYS A 5 22.87 19.23 4.80
N SER A 6 22.93 17.91 4.48
CA SER A 6 24.17 17.28 4.00
C SER A 6 24.62 17.75 2.61
N LYS A 7 23.69 18.27 1.78
CA LYS A 7 24.01 18.82 0.46
C LYS A 7 24.41 20.29 0.50
N SER A 8 24.06 21.03 1.56
CA SER A 8 24.42 22.44 1.72
C SER A 8 25.94 22.66 1.85
N ASP A 9 26.68 21.65 2.31
CA ASP A 9 28.14 21.72 2.45
C ASP A 9 28.88 21.54 1.10
N ILE A 10 28.21 20.90 0.12
CA ILE A 10 28.73 20.68 -1.24
C ILE A 10 28.25 21.77 -2.20
N LEU A 11 27.00 22.19 -2.04
CA LEU A 11 26.39 23.25 -2.84
C LEU A 11 26.12 24.43 -1.92
N LYS A 12 26.62 25.61 -2.21
CA LYS A 12 26.29 26.85 -1.45
C LYS A 12 24.78 27.10 -1.57
N ILE A 13 23.99 26.42 -0.72
CA ILE A 13 22.54 26.54 -0.69
C ILE A 13 22.17 27.61 0.34
N SER A 14 21.49 28.65 -0.10
CA SER A 14 20.86 29.63 0.78
C SER A 14 19.35 29.42 0.77
N TYR A 15 18.71 29.51 1.92
CA TYR A 15 17.26 29.40 2.07
C TYR A 15 16.68 30.79 2.33
N GLN A 16 15.78 31.20 1.46
CA GLN A 16 15.00 32.41 1.64
C GLN A 16 13.53 32.06 1.83
N LYS A 17 12.93 32.51 2.93
CA LYS A 17 11.49 32.33 3.14
C LYS A 17 10.77 33.39 2.31
N VAL A 18 10.01 32.94 1.31
CA VAL A 18 9.12 33.79 0.52
C VAL A 18 7.68 33.68 1.03
N LYS A 19 6.94 34.79 1.02
CA LYS A 19 5.52 34.77 1.33
C LYS A 19 4.75 34.33 0.09
N ALA A 20 3.79 33.42 0.24
CA ALA A 20 2.94 33.00 -0.87
C ALA A 20 2.25 34.20 -1.51
N HIS A 21 2.17 34.22 -2.84
CA HIS A 21 1.55 35.27 -3.64
C HIS A 21 2.10 36.70 -3.37
N SER A 22 3.39 36.82 -3.15
CA SER A 22 4.06 38.08 -2.87
C SER A 22 4.81 38.69 -4.07
N GLY A 23 4.62 38.11 -5.27
CA GLY A 23 5.28 38.59 -6.47
C GLY A 23 6.71 38.07 -6.66
N ASP A 24 7.17 37.08 -5.86
CA ASP A 24 8.42 36.39 -6.10
C ASP A 24 8.30 35.54 -7.38
N HIS A 25 9.12 35.89 -8.37
CA HIS A 25 9.02 35.31 -9.71
C HIS A 25 9.08 33.77 -9.69
N TYR A 26 10.02 33.19 -8.98
CA TYR A 26 10.22 31.73 -8.97
C TYR A 26 9.11 31.01 -8.19
N ASN A 27 8.61 31.62 -7.12
CA ASN A 27 7.50 31.06 -6.36
C ASN A 27 6.19 31.11 -7.16
N GLU A 28 5.92 32.21 -7.87
CA GLU A 28 4.75 32.32 -8.76
C GLU A 28 4.84 31.36 -9.96
N GLU A 29 6.03 31.14 -10.51
CA GLU A 29 6.27 30.17 -11.59
C GLU A 29 6.03 28.74 -11.11
N ALA A 30 6.54 28.38 -9.91
CA ALA A 30 6.28 27.08 -9.31
C ALA A 30 4.79 26.85 -9.04
N ASP A 31 4.06 27.85 -8.56
CA ASP A 31 2.61 27.81 -8.38
C ASP A 31 1.85 27.64 -9.71
N LYS A 32 2.30 28.31 -10.77
CA LYS A 32 1.73 28.14 -12.11
C LYS A 32 1.95 26.75 -12.65
N LEU A 33 3.18 26.22 -12.53
CA LEU A 33 3.50 24.85 -12.96
C LEU A 33 2.69 23.82 -12.19
N ALA A 34 2.55 23.98 -10.87
CA ALA A 34 1.73 23.09 -10.06
C ALA A 34 0.24 23.14 -10.47
N LYS A 35 -0.30 24.33 -10.75
CA LYS A 35 -1.68 24.48 -11.23
C LYS A 35 -1.86 23.93 -12.64
N ALA A 36 -0.92 24.16 -13.55
CA ALA A 36 -0.93 23.61 -14.88
C ALA A 36 -0.91 22.07 -14.85
N ALA A 37 -0.05 21.47 -14.03
CA ALA A 37 0.00 20.02 -13.84
C ALA A 37 -1.34 19.44 -13.35
N LEU A 38 -2.10 20.18 -12.54
CA LEU A 38 -3.43 19.76 -12.07
C LEU A 38 -4.52 19.93 -13.15
N THR A 39 -4.44 20.99 -13.97
CA THR A 39 -5.50 21.34 -14.94
C THR A 39 -5.29 20.71 -16.32
N GLU A 40 -4.03 20.64 -16.79
CA GLU A 40 -3.70 20.13 -18.12
C GLU A 40 -3.56 18.61 -18.17
N GLY A 41 -3.69 17.92 -17.03
CA GLY A 41 -3.63 16.46 -16.97
C GLY A 41 -2.25 15.87 -17.32
N ASN A 42 -1.23 16.72 -17.46
CA ASN A 42 0.16 16.32 -17.69
C ASN A 42 0.86 15.84 -16.41
N GLY A 43 0.17 15.87 -15.29
CA GLY A 43 0.54 15.15 -14.09
C GLY A 43 -0.19 13.83 -14.09
N ILE A 44 0.55 12.73 -14.25
CA ILE A 44 0.11 11.33 -14.19
C ILE A 44 -1.15 11.10 -15.03
N PRO A 45 -1.08 10.45 -16.19
CA PRO A 45 -2.25 10.16 -17.00
C PRO A 45 -3.31 9.56 -16.08
N LYS A 46 -4.49 10.15 -16.00
CA LYS A 46 -5.66 9.52 -15.42
C LYS A 46 -6.06 8.37 -16.36
N VAL A 47 -5.23 7.33 -16.39
CA VAL A 47 -5.62 6.06 -16.98
C VAL A 47 -6.91 5.70 -16.25
N LYS A 48 -8.01 5.55 -16.98
CA LYS A 48 -9.23 4.96 -16.43
C LYS A 48 -8.86 3.53 -16.07
N ARG A 49 -8.43 3.35 -14.83
CA ARG A 49 -8.09 2.04 -14.29
C ARG A 49 -9.39 1.24 -14.26
N GLY A 50 -9.38 0.11 -14.94
CA GLY A 50 -10.44 -0.88 -14.81
C GLY A 50 -10.47 -1.44 -13.39
N ASP A 51 -11.50 -2.21 -13.09
CA ASP A 51 -11.52 -3.00 -11.86
C ASP A 51 -10.47 -4.11 -11.96
N PHE A 52 -9.74 -4.31 -10.87
CA PHE A 52 -8.84 -5.45 -10.72
C PHE A 52 -9.56 -6.59 -10.00
N TRP A 53 -9.10 -7.80 -10.29
CA TRP A 53 -9.57 -9.02 -9.66
C TRP A 53 -8.41 -9.63 -8.89
N PHE A 54 -8.53 -9.65 -7.58
CA PHE A 54 -7.61 -10.33 -6.69
C PHE A 54 -8.25 -11.62 -6.21
N THR A 55 -7.52 -12.73 -6.30
CA THR A 55 -8.01 -14.03 -5.88
C THR A 55 -6.97 -14.73 -5.02
N VAL A 56 -7.40 -15.22 -3.85
CA VAL A 56 -6.56 -15.98 -2.93
C VAL A 56 -7.37 -17.12 -2.31
N GLU A 57 -6.71 -18.24 -2.02
CA GLU A 57 -7.29 -19.38 -1.34
C GLU A 57 -6.70 -19.55 0.07
N GLY A 58 -7.34 -20.33 0.92
CA GLY A 58 -6.88 -20.60 2.29
C GLY A 58 -7.25 -19.53 3.33
N ILE A 59 -8.00 -18.49 2.98
CA ILE A 59 -8.45 -17.46 3.92
C ILE A 59 -9.79 -17.87 4.52
N SER A 60 -9.82 -18.13 5.82
CA SER A 60 -11.05 -18.49 6.53
C SER A 60 -12.04 -17.31 6.60
N ASP A 61 -13.29 -17.61 6.92
CA ASP A 61 -14.30 -16.57 7.12
C ASP A 61 -13.97 -15.66 8.32
N GLU A 62 -13.36 -16.22 9.36
CA GLU A 62 -12.91 -15.50 10.55
C GLU A 62 -11.73 -14.57 10.22
N ASP A 63 -10.75 -15.07 9.47
CA ASP A 63 -9.61 -14.26 9.01
C ASP A 63 -10.07 -13.10 8.14
N LEU A 64 -10.97 -13.37 7.17
CA LEU A 64 -11.51 -12.31 6.33
C LEU A 64 -12.30 -11.27 7.14
N SER A 65 -13.06 -11.70 8.12
CA SER A 65 -13.81 -10.79 8.99
C SER A 65 -12.86 -9.90 9.79
N THR A 66 -11.75 -10.46 10.26
CA THR A 66 -10.68 -9.71 10.93
C THR A 66 -10.01 -8.72 9.98
N VAL A 67 -9.67 -9.13 8.76
CA VAL A 67 -9.11 -8.24 7.74
C VAL A 67 -10.03 -7.06 7.46
N ILE A 68 -11.33 -7.32 7.28
CA ILE A 68 -12.30 -6.26 7.04
C ILE A 68 -12.39 -5.32 8.24
N ALA A 69 -12.42 -5.86 9.47
CA ALA A 69 -12.45 -5.04 10.69
C ALA A 69 -11.23 -4.13 10.81
N LEU A 70 -10.03 -4.65 10.54
CA LEU A 70 -8.79 -3.87 10.54
C LEU A 70 -8.80 -2.77 9.47
N ALA A 71 -9.26 -3.09 8.26
CA ALA A 71 -9.38 -2.10 7.19
C ALA A 71 -10.40 -0.99 7.53
N VAL A 72 -11.51 -1.36 8.19
CA VAL A 72 -12.51 -0.40 8.69
C VAL A 72 -11.94 0.52 9.76
N ASP A 73 -11.14 -0.02 10.67
CA ASP A 73 -10.49 0.77 11.73
C ASP A 73 -9.47 1.75 11.15
N GLU A 74 -8.63 1.30 10.21
CA GLU A 74 -7.60 2.13 9.55
C GLU A 74 -8.21 3.29 8.74
N ILE A 75 -9.27 3.02 7.97
CA ILE A 75 -9.91 4.02 7.11
C ILE A 75 -10.85 4.94 7.91
N GLY A 76 -11.35 4.44 9.02
CA GLY A 76 -12.35 5.08 9.87
C GLY A 76 -13.78 4.70 9.46
N LYS A 77 -14.50 4.11 10.41
CA LYS A 77 -15.85 3.58 10.22
C LYS A 77 -16.82 4.59 9.62
N ASP A 78 -16.74 5.84 10.04
CA ASP A 78 -17.63 6.93 9.57
C ASP A 78 -17.40 7.30 8.08
N ASN A 79 -16.27 6.89 7.52
CA ASN A 79 -15.95 7.09 6.10
C ASN A 79 -16.44 5.97 5.20
N LEU A 80 -16.98 4.88 5.77
CA LEU A 80 -17.33 3.67 5.02
C LEU A 80 -18.83 3.38 5.06
N ILE A 81 -19.33 2.93 3.91
CA ILE A 81 -20.63 2.27 3.78
C ILE A 81 -20.32 0.80 3.52
N ILE A 82 -20.85 -0.07 4.37
CA ILE A 82 -20.62 -1.51 4.33
C ILE A 82 -21.97 -2.21 4.15
N ASP A 83 -22.05 -3.06 3.13
CA ASP A 83 -23.23 -3.89 2.85
C ASP A 83 -22.78 -5.35 2.71
N GLU A 84 -23.35 -6.22 3.52
CA GLU A 84 -23.06 -7.66 3.51
C GLU A 84 -24.26 -8.45 3.00
N LYS A 85 -24.02 -9.38 2.07
CA LYS A 85 -25.04 -10.25 1.48
C LYS A 85 -24.59 -11.70 1.55
N LYS A 86 -25.50 -12.57 2.00
CA LYS A 86 -25.33 -14.02 1.84
C LYS A 86 -25.54 -14.40 0.38
N ILE A 87 -24.65 -15.24 -0.14
CA ILE A 87 -24.74 -15.83 -1.47
C ILE A 87 -24.78 -17.35 -1.36
N ALA A 88 -25.07 -18.06 -2.47
CA ALA A 88 -25.32 -19.50 -2.46
C ALA A 88 -24.19 -20.34 -1.81
N HIS A 89 -22.93 -19.90 -1.85
CA HIS A 89 -21.79 -20.65 -1.33
C HIS A 89 -20.85 -19.81 -0.47
N GLY A 90 -21.38 -18.76 0.16
CA GLY A 90 -20.55 -17.87 0.97
C GLY A 90 -21.22 -16.52 1.28
N LYS A 91 -20.42 -15.49 1.35
CA LYS A 91 -20.86 -14.11 1.59
C LYS A 91 -20.14 -13.14 0.66
N ALA A 92 -20.78 -12.04 0.36
CA ALA A 92 -20.19 -10.90 -0.34
C ALA A 92 -20.30 -9.64 0.53
N VAL A 93 -19.20 -8.94 0.71
CA VAL A 93 -19.13 -7.67 1.45
C VAL A 93 -18.77 -6.57 0.48
N SER A 94 -19.64 -5.58 0.34
CA SER A 94 -19.38 -4.38 -0.47
C SER A 94 -18.99 -3.24 0.47
N LEU A 95 -17.80 -2.69 0.24
CA LEU A 95 -17.30 -1.52 0.97
C LEU A 95 -17.22 -0.34 0.00
N LYS A 96 -17.67 0.82 0.44
CA LYS A 96 -17.57 2.07 -0.32
C LYS A 96 -17.02 3.16 0.59
N CYS A 97 -15.94 3.79 0.19
CA CYS A 97 -15.37 4.93 0.91
C CYS A 97 -16.03 6.23 0.45
N ASN A 98 -16.57 7.00 1.41
CA ASN A 98 -17.19 8.29 1.12
C ASN A 98 -16.15 9.37 0.80
N LYS A 99 -14.93 9.22 1.32
CA LYS A 99 -13.85 10.18 1.17
C LYS A 99 -13.12 10.03 -0.17
N SER A 100 -12.62 8.83 -0.47
CA SER A 100 -11.90 8.52 -1.71
C SER A 100 -12.81 8.17 -2.89
N LYS A 101 -14.12 7.90 -2.63
CA LYS A 101 -15.12 7.49 -3.62
C LYS A 101 -14.86 6.13 -4.27
N ASP A 102 -13.90 5.37 -3.79
CA ASP A 102 -13.61 4.04 -4.26
C ASP A 102 -14.61 3.01 -3.66
N ARG A 103 -14.70 1.89 -4.34
CA ARG A 103 -15.56 0.77 -3.97
C ARG A 103 -14.84 -0.54 -4.21
N VAL A 104 -14.98 -1.44 -3.24
CA VAL A 104 -14.46 -2.81 -3.33
C VAL A 104 -15.59 -3.77 -2.98
N VAL A 105 -15.65 -4.89 -3.69
CA VAL A 105 -16.50 -6.02 -3.37
C VAL A 105 -15.61 -7.21 -3.03
N VAL A 106 -15.75 -7.72 -1.83
CA VAL A 106 -15.02 -8.89 -1.33
C VAL A 106 -15.99 -10.04 -1.21
N THR A 107 -15.74 -11.12 -1.95
CA THR A 107 -16.57 -12.33 -1.94
C THR A 107 -15.77 -13.47 -1.32
N HIS A 108 -16.31 -14.10 -0.27
CA HIS A 108 -15.78 -15.30 0.35
C HIS A 108 -16.59 -16.52 -0.05
N TYR A 109 -15.91 -17.52 -0.61
CA TYR A 109 -16.49 -18.81 -0.97
C TYR A 109 -16.03 -19.86 0.05
N GLN A 110 -16.96 -20.35 0.87
CA GLN A 110 -16.69 -21.25 2.02
C GLN A 110 -16.04 -22.59 1.61
N LYS A 111 -16.46 -23.15 0.47
CA LYS A 111 -16.02 -24.49 0.06
C LYS A 111 -14.49 -24.62 -0.07
N HIS A 112 -13.80 -23.56 -0.45
CA HIS A 112 -12.35 -23.55 -0.68
C HIS A 112 -11.63 -22.49 0.16
N ASN A 113 -12.32 -21.87 1.12
CA ASN A 113 -11.81 -20.69 1.83
C ASN A 113 -11.20 -19.67 0.85
N LYS A 114 -11.91 -19.46 -0.27
CA LYS A 114 -11.46 -18.64 -1.38
C LYS A 114 -12.03 -17.24 -1.28
N VAL A 115 -11.15 -16.26 -1.28
CA VAL A 115 -11.52 -14.84 -1.35
C VAL A 115 -11.30 -14.33 -2.78
N VAL A 116 -12.32 -13.69 -3.31
CA VAL A 116 -12.25 -12.94 -4.57
C VAL A 116 -12.59 -11.50 -4.26
N MET A 117 -11.70 -10.60 -4.59
CA MET A 117 -11.91 -9.17 -4.41
C MET A 117 -11.89 -8.47 -5.76
N GLN A 118 -12.86 -7.59 -5.97
CA GLN A 118 -12.99 -6.79 -7.19
C GLN A 118 -13.08 -5.32 -6.80
N GLY A 119 -12.32 -4.47 -7.47
CA GLY A 119 -12.34 -3.03 -7.28
C GLY A 119 -11.19 -2.34 -7.98
N ARG A 120 -11.17 -1.03 -7.86
CA ARG A 120 -10.04 -0.24 -8.36
C ARG A 120 -8.88 -0.33 -7.37
N PRO A 121 -7.62 -0.32 -7.85
CA PRO A 121 -6.43 -0.36 -7.00
C PRO A 121 -6.21 1.00 -6.31
N GLU A 122 -7.18 1.42 -5.51
CA GLU A 122 -7.19 2.66 -4.74
C GLU A 122 -7.10 2.32 -3.23
N VAL A 123 -7.41 3.25 -2.35
CA VAL A 123 -7.20 3.13 -0.90
C VAL A 123 -7.83 1.87 -0.30
N LEU A 124 -9.12 1.62 -0.55
CA LEU A 124 -9.80 0.44 -0.01
C LEU A 124 -9.20 -0.89 -0.48
N PHE A 125 -8.99 -1.01 -1.78
CA PHE A 125 -8.43 -2.21 -2.38
C PHE A 125 -7.03 -2.50 -1.82
N SER A 126 -6.22 -1.48 -1.72
CA SER A 126 -4.85 -1.54 -1.23
C SER A 126 -4.76 -1.91 0.25
N THR A 127 -5.59 -1.29 1.07
CA THR A 127 -5.63 -1.56 2.51
C THR A 127 -6.04 -3.01 2.78
N ILE A 128 -7.08 -3.51 2.09
CA ILE A 128 -7.56 -4.88 2.26
C ILE A 128 -6.50 -5.89 1.78
N ILE A 129 -5.89 -5.68 0.60
CA ILE A 129 -4.80 -6.53 0.11
C ILE A 129 -3.63 -6.55 1.09
N GLY A 130 -3.24 -5.40 1.62
CA GLY A 130 -2.15 -5.33 2.59
C GLY A 130 -2.38 -6.23 3.81
N TYR A 131 -3.60 -6.27 4.34
CA TYR A 131 -3.94 -7.18 5.45
C TYR A 131 -4.04 -8.65 5.00
N ILE A 132 -4.60 -8.93 3.82
CA ILE A 132 -4.65 -10.30 3.28
C ILE A 132 -3.23 -10.84 3.05
N THR A 133 -2.31 -10.01 2.56
CA THR A 133 -0.92 -10.41 2.31
C THR A 133 -0.22 -10.91 3.57
N GLU A 134 -0.60 -10.40 4.75
CA GLU A 134 -0.08 -10.88 6.03
C GLU A 134 -0.49 -12.32 6.37
N LEU A 135 -1.47 -12.88 5.66
CA LEU A 135 -1.98 -14.24 5.84
C LEU A 135 -1.49 -15.20 4.75
N ILE A 136 -0.89 -14.68 3.67
CA ILE A 136 -0.41 -15.49 2.52
C ILE A 136 1.02 -15.97 2.80
N GLU A 137 1.36 -17.16 2.31
CA GLU A 137 2.75 -17.63 2.35
C GLU A 137 3.63 -16.78 1.41
N VAL A 138 4.88 -16.52 1.84
CA VAL A 138 5.79 -15.59 1.16
C VAL A 138 6.02 -15.97 -0.29
N GLU A 139 6.12 -17.27 -0.57
CA GLU A 139 6.36 -17.84 -1.90
C GLU A 139 5.18 -17.65 -2.86
N GLU A 140 3.97 -17.49 -2.33
CA GLU A 140 2.75 -17.29 -3.13
C GLU A 140 2.49 -15.81 -3.48
N ILE A 141 3.10 -14.88 -2.74
CA ILE A 141 2.89 -13.44 -2.93
C ILE A 141 3.17 -13.00 -4.37
N PRO A 142 4.34 -13.27 -4.97
CA PRO A 142 4.61 -12.83 -6.35
C PRO A 142 3.63 -13.42 -7.36
N LYS A 143 3.25 -14.70 -7.21
CA LYS A 143 2.29 -15.35 -8.09
C LYS A 143 0.92 -14.68 -8.05
N ILE A 144 0.37 -14.48 -6.85
CA ILE A 144 -0.94 -13.88 -6.66
C ILE A 144 -0.97 -12.44 -7.22
N PHE A 145 0.09 -11.68 -6.98
CA PHE A 145 0.18 -10.30 -7.47
C PHE A 145 0.43 -10.23 -8.98
N ASN A 146 1.23 -11.14 -9.55
CA ASN A 146 1.39 -11.26 -10.99
C ASN A 146 0.06 -11.54 -11.68
N ASP A 147 -0.73 -12.47 -11.15
CA ASP A 147 -2.07 -12.79 -11.69
C ASP A 147 -3.02 -11.59 -11.56
N THR A 148 -2.97 -10.88 -10.42
CA THR A 148 -3.83 -9.72 -10.16
C THR A 148 -3.53 -8.55 -11.09
N TYR A 149 -2.25 -8.28 -11.34
CA TYR A 149 -1.79 -7.10 -12.06
C TYR A 149 -1.34 -7.40 -13.49
N ASN A 150 -1.44 -8.65 -13.93
CA ASN A 150 -0.95 -9.13 -15.22
C ASN A 150 0.52 -8.79 -15.44
N LEU A 151 1.33 -9.04 -14.42
CA LEU A 151 2.77 -8.85 -14.41
C LEU A 151 3.49 -10.20 -14.50
N ASN A 152 4.80 -10.16 -14.71
CA ASN A 152 5.66 -11.34 -14.72
C ASN A 152 6.94 -11.06 -13.94
N ILE A 153 6.79 -10.86 -12.63
CA ILE A 153 7.91 -10.63 -11.71
C ILE A 153 8.32 -11.97 -11.12
N ASP A 154 9.61 -12.30 -11.24
CA ASP A 154 10.16 -13.55 -10.75
C ASP A 154 10.27 -13.55 -9.21
N LYS A 155 9.82 -14.64 -8.58
CA LYS A 155 9.84 -14.77 -7.12
C LYS A 155 11.25 -14.85 -6.55
N ASP A 156 12.18 -15.50 -7.27
CA ASP A 156 13.57 -15.65 -6.80
C ASP A 156 14.32 -14.33 -6.92
N GLU A 157 13.94 -13.51 -7.89
CA GLU A 157 14.42 -12.13 -8.02
C GLU A 157 13.97 -11.27 -6.84
N VAL A 158 12.69 -11.34 -6.46
CA VAL A 158 12.16 -10.63 -5.27
C VAL A 158 12.90 -11.07 -4.00
N ARG A 159 13.13 -12.37 -3.85
CA ARG A 159 13.87 -12.93 -2.71
C ARG A 159 15.32 -12.44 -2.69
N SER A 160 16.00 -12.48 -3.83
CA SER A 160 17.38 -12.04 -3.96
C SER A 160 17.55 -10.55 -3.65
N GLU A 161 16.62 -9.73 -4.11
CA GLU A 161 16.63 -8.29 -3.80
C GLU A 161 16.31 -8.04 -2.33
N PHE A 162 15.41 -8.78 -1.72
CA PHE A 162 15.18 -8.66 -0.29
C PHE A 162 16.45 -8.96 0.51
N GLN A 163 17.17 -10.03 0.18
CA GLN A 163 18.47 -10.35 0.79
C GLN A 163 19.50 -9.25 0.54
N PHE A 164 19.52 -8.66 -0.64
CA PHE A 164 20.41 -7.57 -0.98
C PHE A 164 20.13 -6.29 -0.17
N TYR A 165 18.86 -5.88 -0.06
CA TYR A 165 18.48 -4.68 0.70
C TYR A 165 18.62 -4.86 2.22
N MET A 166 18.43 -6.07 2.71
CA MET A 166 18.38 -6.37 4.15
C MET A 166 19.18 -7.61 4.53
N PRO A 167 20.50 -7.66 4.23
CA PRO A 167 21.34 -8.86 4.40
C PRO A 167 21.41 -9.34 5.84
N ASN A 168 21.28 -8.44 6.82
CA ASN A 168 21.37 -8.75 8.24
C ASN A 168 20.00 -9.01 8.89
N ALA A 169 18.92 -8.67 8.22
CA ALA A 169 17.57 -8.77 8.78
C ALA A 169 16.75 -9.92 8.18
N TYR A 170 17.15 -10.41 7.00
CA TYR A 170 16.40 -11.42 6.26
C TYR A 170 15.99 -12.64 7.11
N ASP A 171 16.95 -13.21 7.86
CA ASP A 171 16.71 -14.38 8.71
C ASP A 171 16.36 -14.02 10.18
N LYS A 172 16.26 -12.73 10.51
CA LYS A 172 16.10 -12.24 11.89
C LYS A 172 14.87 -11.38 12.10
N LEU A 173 13.92 -11.44 11.16
CA LEU A 173 12.69 -10.67 11.30
C LEU A 173 11.87 -11.16 12.49
N PRO A 174 11.32 -10.25 13.32
CA PRO A 174 10.64 -10.63 14.57
C PRO A 174 9.31 -11.35 14.34
N SER A 175 8.77 -11.31 13.14
CA SER A 175 7.53 -12.02 12.81
C SER A 175 7.41 -12.35 11.33
N LYS A 176 6.71 -13.46 11.02
CA LYS A 176 6.35 -13.82 9.65
C LYS A 176 5.50 -12.76 8.94
N LYS A 177 4.66 -12.01 9.68
CA LYS A 177 3.90 -10.89 9.13
C LYS A 177 4.80 -9.81 8.56
N MET A 178 5.84 -9.46 9.30
CA MET A 178 6.81 -8.46 8.85
C MET A 178 7.60 -8.93 7.64
N GLU A 179 7.98 -10.20 7.60
CA GLU A 179 8.62 -10.83 6.44
C GLU A 179 7.73 -10.71 5.21
N ARG A 180 6.45 -11.07 5.31
CA ARG A 180 5.47 -10.99 4.21
C ARG A 180 5.29 -9.55 3.71
N SER A 181 5.14 -8.60 4.63
CA SER A 181 5.01 -7.18 4.26
C SER A 181 6.26 -6.65 3.57
N LEU A 182 7.46 -7.08 3.98
CA LEU A 182 8.71 -6.70 3.31
C LEU A 182 8.85 -7.33 1.93
N HIS A 183 8.48 -8.61 1.77
CA HIS A 183 8.44 -9.23 0.44
C HIS A 183 7.48 -8.51 -0.50
N GLN A 184 6.30 -8.12 -0.03
CA GLN A 184 5.39 -7.29 -0.80
C GLN A 184 5.99 -5.93 -1.15
N ALA A 185 6.69 -5.28 -0.22
CA ALA A 185 7.34 -4.01 -0.47
C ALA A 185 8.42 -4.13 -1.56
N VAL A 186 9.25 -5.18 -1.51
CA VAL A 186 10.27 -5.46 -2.54
C VAL A 186 9.63 -5.79 -3.88
N TYR A 187 8.58 -6.61 -3.89
CA TYR A 187 7.79 -6.87 -5.10
C TYR A 187 7.29 -5.55 -5.72
N ASN A 188 6.75 -4.66 -4.90
CA ASN A 188 6.22 -3.38 -5.34
C ASN A 188 7.28 -2.46 -5.97
N LEU A 189 8.56 -2.57 -5.58
CA LEU A 189 9.66 -1.83 -6.21
C LEU A 189 9.87 -2.23 -7.68
N LYS A 190 9.46 -3.42 -8.07
CA LYS A 190 9.56 -3.92 -9.44
C LYS A 190 8.35 -3.56 -10.31
N VAL A 191 7.30 -3.05 -9.71
CA VAL A 191 6.13 -2.58 -10.44
C VAL A 191 6.47 -1.23 -11.08
N THR A 192 6.77 -1.25 -12.36
CA THR A 192 7.25 -0.08 -13.13
C THR A 192 6.14 0.66 -13.88
N ASP A 193 4.92 0.17 -13.79
CA ASP A 193 3.82 0.72 -14.58
C ASP A 193 3.11 1.87 -13.85
N ASP A 194 2.73 2.91 -14.59
CA ASP A 194 1.97 4.07 -14.11
C ASP A 194 0.55 3.72 -13.60
N MET A 195 0.24 2.43 -13.53
CA MET A 195 -1.07 1.92 -13.10
C MET A 195 -1.36 2.11 -11.61
N PHE A 196 -0.35 2.40 -10.79
CA PHE A 196 -0.48 2.39 -9.33
C PHE A 196 -0.27 3.78 -8.72
N ASP A 197 -1.08 4.09 -7.72
CA ASP A 197 -0.76 5.17 -6.80
C ASP A 197 0.50 4.80 -6.01
N GLY A 198 1.51 5.68 -6.03
CA GLY A 198 2.76 5.46 -5.32
C GLY A 198 2.57 5.25 -3.80
N THR A 199 1.53 5.81 -3.23
CA THR A 199 1.15 5.60 -1.81
C THR A 199 0.83 4.12 -1.55
N TYR A 200 0.11 3.48 -2.47
CA TYR A 200 -0.23 2.07 -2.38
C TYR A 200 1.02 1.19 -2.39
N LEU A 201 1.94 1.46 -3.31
CA LEU A 201 3.17 0.68 -3.42
C LEU A 201 4.07 0.81 -2.18
N ALA A 202 4.03 1.95 -1.50
CA ALA A 202 4.80 2.22 -0.28
C ALA A 202 4.15 1.67 1.00
N GLN A 203 2.85 1.40 1.01
CA GLN A 203 2.10 1.02 2.23
C GLN A 203 2.69 -0.18 2.98
N PRO A 204 3.11 -1.28 2.34
CA PRO A 204 3.73 -2.40 3.06
C PRO A 204 5.02 -2.01 3.80
N ALA A 205 5.85 -1.16 3.19
CA ALA A 205 7.07 -0.66 3.83
C ALA A 205 6.75 0.25 5.03
N ILE A 206 5.75 1.10 4.91
CA ILE A 206 5.28 1.98 6.01
C ILE A 206 4.81 1.15 7.20
N ARG A 207 4.03 0.10 6.98
CA ARG A 207 3.56 -0.82 8.05
C ARG A 207 4.71 -1.49 8.79
N VAL A 208 5.78 -1.88 8.09
CA VAL A 208 6.97 -2.45 8.73
C VAL A 208 7.66 -1.42 9.62
N VAL A 209 7.81 -0.18 9.14
CA VAL A 209 8.40 0.91 9.94
C VAL A 209 7.56 1.18 11.20
N GLU A 210 6.25 1.23 11.08
CA GLU A 210 5.34 1.41 12.23
C GLU A 210 5.46 0.26 13.23
N ALA A 211 5.52 -0.98 12.75
CA ALA A 211 5.69 -2.15 13.62
C ALA A 211 7.02 -2.11 14.36
N GLN A 212 8.12 -1.75 13.69
CA GLN A 212 9.44 -1.60 14.31
C GLN A 212 9.47 -0.48 15.34
N LEU A 213 8.84 0.65 15.07
CA LEU A 213 8.74 1.75 16.03
C LEU A 213 7.95 1.33 17.27
N LYS A 214 6.86 0.58 17.12
CA LYS A 214 6.08 0.04 18.25
C LYS A 214 6.94 -0.88 19.12
N ILE A 215 7.70 -1.81 18.51
CA ILE A 215 8.62 -2.70 19.23
C ILE A 215 9.66 -1.90 20.01
N ALA A 216 10.34 -0.95 19.35
CA ALA A 216 11.36 -0.12 19.97
C ALA A 216 10.83 0.75 21.13
N LEU A 217 9.57 1.17 21.08
CA LEU A 217 8.93 1.92 22.16
C LEU A 217 8.53 1.02 23.34
N ILE A 218 8.17 -0.23 23.09
CA ILE A 218 7.86 -1.22 24.14
C ILE A 218 9.13 -1.60 24.86
N ASP A 219 10.22 -1.91 24.14
CA ASP A 219 11.52 -2.26 24.72
C ASP A 219 12.05 -1.15 25.63
N ARG A 220 11.89 0.12 25.26
CA ARG A 220 12.28 1.24 26.11
C ARG A 220 11.46 1.36 27.41
N LYS A 221 10.20 0.93 27.41
CA LYS A 221 9.35 0.94 28.62
C LYS A 221 9.68 -0.19 29.59
N SER A 222 10.33 -1.25 29.12
CA SER A 222 10.74 -2.38 29.98
C SER A 222 12.08 -2.15 30.69
N VAL A 223 12.77 -1.04 30.43
CA VAL A 223 14.10 -0.69 30.99
C VAL A 223 14.01 0.43 32.06
N VAL A 224 12.79 0.86 32.43
CA VAL A 224 12.57 1.86 33.51
C VAL A 224 11.90 1.15 34.73
#